data_66258fe18a1cf98f49581d4fb74eb5e3
#
_entry.id   66258fe18a1cf98f49581d4fb74eb5e3
#
_cell.length_a   1.000
_cell.length_b   1.000
_cell.length_c   1.000
_cell.angle_alpha   90.00
_cell.angle_beta   90.00
_cell.angle_gamma   90.00
#
_symmetry.space_group_name_H-M   'P 1'
#
loop_
_entity.id
_entity.type
_entity.pdbx_description
1 polymer ?
#
loop_
_entity_poly.entity_id
_entity_poly.type
_entity_poly.pdbx_seq_one_letter_code
_entity_poly.pdbx_strand_id
1 'polypeptide(L)'
;MNKPSIQTETENQLPATVAIALIVVGAIAVIVFGIYQIQTSDPYIESVLATEGDPMRGHAIFQMNCAGCHGWRKDGRVGPSLEGVSERKSDKEIIHQVISGETPPMPQFQPKPQDMADLLSYLKKQ
;
A
#
# COMPACT_ATOMS: atom_id res chain seq x y z
N MET A 1 46.08 35.95 -44.57
CA MET A 1 46.59 34.94 -43.65
C MET A 1 45.56 34.74 -42.55
N ASN A 2 44.60 33.81 -42.75
CA ASN A 2 43.58 33.48 -41.75
C ASN A 2 44.03 32.26 -40.96
N LYS A 3 44.19 32.44 -39.66
CA LYS A 3 44.53 31.38 -38.72
C LYS A 3 43.22 30.77 -38.19
N PRO A 4 42.93 29.50 -38.43
CA PRO A 4 41.74 28.89 -37.83
C PRO A 4 41.99 28.72 -36.34
N SER A 5 41.12 29.34 -35.53
CA SER A 5 41.05 29.09 -34.10
C SER A 5 40.41 27.71 -33.90
N ILE A 6 41.21 26.75 -33.44
CA ILE A 6 40.75 25.47 -32.96
C ILE A 6 40.07 25.76 -31.61
N GLN A 7 38.74 25.75 -31.60
CA GLN A 7 37.98 25.67 -30.37
C GLN A 7 38.10 24.25 -29.86
N THR A 8 38.88 24.08 -28.82
CA THR A 8 38.91 22.84 -28.04
C THR A 8 37.61 22.79 -27.24
N GLU A 9 36.59 22.13 -27.78
CA GLU A 9 35.46 21.68 -26.98
C GLU A 9 36.01 20.69 -25.95
N THR A 10 36.19 21.16 -24.73
CA THR A 10 36.39 20.31 -23.56
C THR A 10 35.03 19.64 -23.28
N GLU A 11 34.77 18.61 -24.03
CA GLU A 11 33.70 17.66 -23.72
C GLU A 11 34.02 17.08 -22.32
N ASN A 12 33.21 17.48 -21.34
CA ASN A 12 33.37 17.09 -19.95
C ASN A 12 32.89 15.64 -19.80
N GLN A 13 33.63 14.73 -20.44
CA GLN A 13 33.37 13.29 -20.33
C GLN A 13 33.77 12.82 -18.93
N LEU A 14 32.75 12.44 -18.13
CA LEU A 14 33.03 11.73 -16.89
C LEU A 14 33.96 10.53 -17.22
N PRO A 15 35.06 10.35 -16.46
CA PRO A 15 35.92 9.21 -16.68
C PRO A 15 35.09 7.91 -16.62
N ALA A 16 35.35 7.01 -17.55
CA ALA A 16 34.58 5.76 -17.68
C ALA A 16 34.42 5.00 -16.34
N THR A 17 35.41 5.10 -15.47
CA THR A 17 35.38 4.52 -14.11
C THR A 17 34.26 5.12 -13.24
N VAL A 18 34.03 6.43 -13.32
CA VAL A 18 32.95 7.09 -12.57
C VAL A 18 31.59 6.70 -13.16
N ALA A 19 31.47 6.63 -14.47
CA ALA A 19 30.23 6.20 -15.13
C ALA A 19 29.88 4.74 -14.74
N ILE A 20 30.84 3.83 -14.75
CA ILE A 20 30.66 2.44 -14.32
C ILE A 20 30.28 2.38 -12.85
N ALA A 21 30.93 3.14 -11.97
CA ALA A 21 30.61 3.18 -10.54
C ALA A 21 29.17 3.64 -10.30
N LEU A 22 28.69 4.66 -11.01
CA LEU A 22 27.31 5.15 -10.89
C LEU A 22 26.28 4.11 -11.36
N ILE A 23 26.58 3.37 -12.44
CA ILE A 23 25.71 2.29 -12.93
C ILE A 23 25.63 1.16 -11.89
N VAL A 24 26.75 0.75 -11.30
CA VAL A 24 26.78 -0.30 -10.28
C VAL A 24 26.01 0.11 -9.03
N VAL A 25 26.22 1.33 -8.54
CA VAL A 25 25.47 1.87 -7.39
C VAL A 25 23.97 1.94 -7.68
N GLY A 26 23.59 2.41 -8.87
CA GLY A 26 22.20 2.44 -9.31
C GLY A 26 21.57 1.05 -9.37
N ALA A 27 22.28 0.06 -9.92
CA ALA A 27 21.79 -1.32 -9.97
C ALA A 27 21.60 -1.91 -8.56
N ILE A 28 22.55 -1.69 -7.66
CA ILE A 28 22.44 -2.14 -6.25
C ILE A 28 21.24 -1.48 -5.58
N ALA A 29 21.05 -0.18 -5.76
CA ALA A 29 19.90 0.54 -5.18
C ALA A 29 18.56 -0.03 -5.67
N VAL A 30 18.43 -0.35 -6.96
CA VAL A 30 17.22 -0.96 -7.53
C VAL A 30 16.99 -2.35 -6.95
N ILE A 31 18.03 -3.17 -6.81
CA ILE A 31 17.94 -4.52 -6.23
C ILE A 31 17.52 -4.43 -4.76
N VAL A 32 18.16 -3.57 -3.96
CA VAL A 32 17.84 -3.38 -2.54
C VAL A 32 16.41 -2.87 -2.37
N PHE A 33 15.99 -1.91 -3.19
CA PHE A 33 14.62 -1.41 -3.18
C PHE A 33 13.61 -2.50 -3.55
N GLY A 34 13.91 -3.33 -4.56
CA GLY A 34 13.07 -4.46 -4.94
C GLY A 34 12.91 -5.49 -3.81
N ILE A 35 14.02 -5.86 -3.17
CA ILE A 35 14.01 -6.78 -2.01
C ILE A 35 13.21 -6.18 -0.85
N TYR A 36 13.41 -4.89 -0.55
CA TYR A 36 12.66 -4.20 0.49
C TYR A 36 11.15 -4.24 0.24
N GLN A 37 10.70 -4.00 -0.99
CA GLN A 37 9.29 -4.05 -1.36
C GLN A 37 8.69 -5.46 -1.18
N ILE A 38 9.44 -6.52 -1.53
CA ILE A 38 8.99 -7.90 -1.36
C ILE A 38 8.89 -8.26 0.13
N GLN A 39 9.85 -7.84 0.95
CA GLN A 39 9.89 -8.17 2.39
C GLN A 39 8.84 -7.41 3.22
N THR A 40 8.34 -6.27 2.73
CA THR A 40 7.29 -5.49 3.41
C THR A 40 5.87 -5.92 3.05
N SER A 41 5.71 -6.89 2.14
CA SER A 41 4.40 -7.43 1.79
C SER A 41 3.95 -8.44 2.85
N ASP A 42 2.85 -8.14 3.54
CA ASP A 42 2.22 -9.10 4.45
C ASP A 42 1.50 -10.20 3.63
N PRO A 43 1.89 -11.48 3.76
CA PRO A 43 1.28 -12.58 3.00
C PRO A 43 -0.23 -12.69 3.21
N TYR A 44 -0.73 -12.32 4.40
CA TYR A 44 -2.16 -12.31 4.67
C TYR A 44 -2.86 -11.23 3.82
N ILE A 45 -2.33 -10.02 3.80
CA ILE A 45 -2.89 -8.91 3.00
C ILE A 45 -2.90 -9.28 1.51
N GLU A 46 -1.82 -9.84 1.00
CA GLU A 46 -1.74 -10.28 -0.40
C GLU A 46 -2.79 -11.38 -0.70
N SER A 47 -3.01 -12.33 0.22
CA SER A 47 -4.03 -13.36 0.05
C SER A 47 -5.45 -12.80 0.04
N VAL A 48 -5.73 -11.78 0.85
CA VAL A 48 -7.02 -11.08 0.87
C VAL A 48 -7.25 -10.35 -0.46
N LEU A 49 -6.24 -9.62 -0.93
CA LEU A 49 -6.34 -8.82 -2.17
C LEU A 49 -6.47 -9.69 -3.42
N ALA A 50 -5.95 -10.93 -3.39
CA ALA A 50 -6.11 -11.90 -4.46
C ALA A 50 -7.47 -12.61 -4.45
N THR A 51 -8.30 -12.39 -3.42
CA THR A 51 -9.58 -13.07 -3.22
C THR A 51 -10.75 -12.16 -3.60
N GLU A 52 -11.69 -12.65 -4.40
CA GLU A 52 -12.91 -11.91 -4.70
C GLU A 52 -13.85 -11.91 -3.49
N GLY A 53 -14.29 -10.73 -3.06
CA GLY A 53 -15.14 -10.53 -1.88
C GLY A 53 -16.61 -10.39 -2.23
N ASP A 54 -17.48 -10.98 -1.40
CA ASP A 54 -18.93 -10.83 -1.46
C ASP A 54 -19.40 -9.77 -0.48
N PRO A 55 -19.92 -8.61 -0.94
CA PRO A 55 -20.35 -7.53 -0.05
C PRO A 55 -21.57 -7.87 0.80
N MET A 56 -22.39 -8.86 0.43
CA MET A 56 -23.52 -9.28 1.26
C MET A 56 -23.05 -10.05 2.49
N ARG A 57 -22.07 -10.95 2.32
CA ARG A 57 -21.40 -11.61 3.45
C ARG A 57 -20.59 -10.61 4.27
N GLY A 58 -19.89 -9.68 3.60
CA GLY A 58 -19.17 -8.59 4.25
C GLY A 58 -20.06 -7.72 5.14
N HIS A 59 -21.28 -7.42 4.68
CA HIS A 59 -22.26 -6.72 5.51
C HIS A 59 -22.59 -7.50 6.80
N ALA A 60 -22.84 -8.81 6.70
CA ALA A 60 -23.12 -9.63 7.88
C ALA A 60 -21.93 -9.64 8.86
N ILE A 61 -20.70 -9.76 8.34
CA ILE A 61 -19.47 -9.71 9.15
C ILE A 61 -19.35 -8.36 9.85
N PHE A 62 -19.58 -7.27 9.14
CA PHE A 62 -19.57 -5.91 9.69
C PHE A 62 -20.59 -5.74 10.82
N GLN A 63 -21.82 -6.19 10.62
CA GLN A 63 -22.87 -6.10 11.62
C GLN A 63 -22.51 -6.81 12.92
N MET A 64 -21.87 -7.97 12.83
CA MET A 64 -21.51 -8.76 13.99
C MET A 64 -20.29 -8.23 14.75
N ASN A 65 -19.32 -7.63 14.05
CA ASN A 65 -18.01 -7.32 14.62
C ASN A 65 -17.69 -5.82 14.71
N CYS A 66 -18.27 -4.99 13.85
CA CYS A 66 -17.83 -3.61 13.65
C CYS A 66 -18.93 -2.57 14.00
N ALA A 67 -20.20 -2.90 13.75
CA ALA A 67 -21.32 -1.98 13.85
C ALA A 67 -21.53 -1.41 15.26
N GLY A 68 -21.16 -2.15 16.30
CA GLY A 68 -21.25 -1.69 17.70
C GLY A 68 -20.46 -0.40 17.94
N CYS A 69 -19.30 -0.26 17.30
CA CYS A 69 -18.43 0.92 17.40
C CYS A 69 -18.58 1.89 16.23
N HIS A 70 -18.77 1.39 15.01
CA HIS A 70 -18.79 2.21 13.79
C HIS A 70 -20.18 2.60 13.29
N GLY A 71 -21.24 2.19 14.01
CA GLY A 71 -22.63 2.44 13.60
C GLY A 71 -23.15 1.42 12.58
N TRP A 72 -24.45 1.13 12.64
CA TRP A 72 -25.10 0.14 11.78
C TRP A 72 -25.03 0.47 10.29
N ARG A 73 -24.89 1.75 9.96
CA ARG A 73 -24.78 2.28 8.60
C ARG A 73 -23.39 2.82 8.26
N LYS A 74 -22.37 2.46 9.04
CA LYS A 74 -21.01 3.00 8.93
C LYS A 74 -20.92 4.50 9.30
N ASP A 75 -21.91 5.05 9.94
CA ASP A 75 -22.05 6.48 10.27
C ASP A 75 -21.22 6.94 11.48
N GLY A 76 -20.61 6.00 12.20
CA GLY A 76 -19.77 6.26 13.37
C GLY A 76 -20.56 6.30 14.67
N ARG A 77 -19.90 5.96 15.78
CA ARG A 77 -20.39 6.06 17.16
C ARG A 77 -19.22 6.28 18.12
N VAL A 78 -18.66 5.18 18.68
CA VAL A 78 -17.41 5.17 19.45
C VAL A 78 -16.23 5.28 18.50
N GLY A 79 -16.27 4.53 17.40
CA GLY A 79 -15.33 4.63 16.30
C GLY A 79 -15.77 5.68 15.27
N PRO A 80 -14.86 6.11 14.39
CA PRO A 80 -15.16 7.08 13.34
C PRO A 80 -16.12 6.51 12.29
N SER A 81 -16.75 7.42 11.52
CA SER A 81 -17.50 7.05 10.32
C SER A 81 -16.60 6.35 9.31
N LEU A 82 -17.12 5.28 8.74
CA LEU A 82 -16.49 4.51 7.66
C LEU A 82 -17.15 4.78 6.28
N GLU A 83 -18.09 5.75 6.22
CA GLU A 83 -18.62 6.20 4.94
C GLU A 83 -17.49 6.78 4.08
N GLY A 84 -17.40 6.36 2.81
CA GLY A 84 -16.34 6.77 1.89
C GLY A 84 -14.92 6.41 2.36
N VAL A 85 -14.73 5.39 3.17
CA VAL A 85 -13.41 5.01 3.69
C VAL A 85 -12.43 4.66 2.57
N SER A 86 -12.91 4.07 1.47
CA SER A 86 -12.09 3.72 0.30
C SER A 86 -11.58 4.93 -0.50
N GLU A 87 -12.14 6.11 -0.27
CA GLU A 87 -11.63 7.36 -0.85
C GLU A 87 -10.46 7.95 -0.06
N ARG A 88 -10.34 7.57 1.21
CA ARG A 88 -9.36 8.10 2.15
C ARG A 88 -8.22 7.13 2.47
N LYS A 89 -8.44 5.83 2.27
CA LYS A 89 -7.49 4.75 2.57
C LYS A 89 -7.46 3.75 1.44
N SER A 90 -6.27 3.27 1.11
CA SER A 90 -6.10 2.13 0.21
C SER A 90 -6.61 0.83 0.83
N ASP A 91 -6.87 -0.17 0.00
CA ASP A 91 -7.29 -1.50 0.44
C ASP A 91 -6.32 -2.10 1.47
N LYS A 92 -5.00 -1.97 1.23
CA LYS A 92 -3.95 -2.44 2.16
C LYS A 92 -4.04 -1.74 3.52
N GLU A 93 -4.26 -0.44 3.54
CA GLU A 93 -4.38 0.33 4.78
C GLU A 93 -5.65 -0.03 5.56
N ILE A 94 -6.76 -0.30 4.86
CA ILE A 94 -8.01 -0.74 5.50
C ILE A 94 -7.80 -2.10 6.15
N ILE A 95 -7.22 -3.07 5.41
CA ILE A 95 -6.93 -4.40 5.94
C ILE A 95 -5.98 -4.30 7.13
N HIS A 96 -4.88 -3.57 7.00
CA HIS A 96 -3.88 -3.38 8.06
C HIS A 96 -4.51 -2.78 9.32
N GLN A 97 -5.35 -1.75 9.18
CA GLN A 97 -6.05 -1.13 10.30
C GLN A 97 -6.92 -2.14 11.08
N VAL A 98 -7.58 -3.06 10.36
CA VAL A 98 -8.45 -4.06 10.98
C VAL A 98 -7.65 -5.15 11.69
N ILE A 99 -6.52 -5.59 11.11
CA ILE A 99 -5.76 -6.72 11.64
C ILE A 99 -4.68 -6.32 12.66
N SER A 100 -4.27 -5.05 12.73
CA SER A 100 -3.13 -4.64 13.56
C SER A 100 -3.47 -4.43 15.03
N GLY A 101 -4.65 -3.90 15.33
CA GLY A 101 -5.00 -3.48 16.68
C GLY A 101 -4.18 -2.27 17.19
N GLU A 102 -3.50 -1.54 16.29
CA GLU A 102 -2.60 -0.42 16.64
C GLU A 102 -3.34 0.84 17.08
N THR A 103 -4.65 0.90 16.92
CA THR A 103 -5.47 2.08 17.24
C THR A 103 -6.50 1.76 18.32
N PRO A 104 -6.11 1.69 19.61
CA PRO A 104 -7.07 1.48 20.70
C PRO A 104 -8.15 2.59 20.72
N PRO A 105 -9.39 2.29 21.06
CA PRO A 105 -9.91 1.00 21.58
C PRO A 105 -10.35 -0.01 20.51
N MET A 106 -10.03 0.19 19.23
CA MET A 106 -10.35 -0.76 18.18
C MET A 106 -9.59 -2.08 18.42
N PRO A 107 -10.29 -3.22 18.59
CA PRO A 107 -9.62 -4.48 18.80
C PRO A 107 -9.01 -5.02 17.50
N GLN A 108 -7.97 -5.82 17.64
CA GLN A 108 -7.43 -6.61 16.53
C GLN A 108 -8.48 -7.62 16.04
N PHE A 109 -8.70 -7.67 14.72
CA PHE A 109 -9.60 -8.62 14.08
C PHE A 109 -8.96 -9.21 12.82
N GLN A 110 -8.58 -10.48 12.87
CA GLN A 110 -7.94 -11.17 11.74
C GLN A 110 -8.72 -12.43 11.37
N PRO A 111 -9.80 -12.30 10.59
CA PRO A 111 -10.58 -13.44 10.11
C PRO A 111 -9.83 -14.20 9.01
N LYS A 112 -10.44 -15.24 8.45
CA LYS A 112 -9.90 -15.90 7.25
C LYS A 112 -9.81 -14.91 6.09
N PRO A 113 -8.86 -15.07 5.14
CA PRO A 113 -8.71 -14.15 4.00
C PRO A 113 -10.00 -13.90 3.21
N GLN A 114 -10.83 -14.93 3.02
CA GLN A 114 -12.13 -14.80 2.34
C GLN A 114 -13.08 -13.85 3.10
N ASP A 115 -13.19 -14.03 4.40
CA ASP A 115 -14.08 -13.20 5.24
C ASP A 115 -13.60 -11.73 5.28
N MET A 116 -12.28 -11.51 5.25
CA MET A 116 -11.71 -10.17 5.14
C MET A 116 -11.94 -9.57 3.76
N ALA A 117 -11.83 -10.34 2.68
CA ALA A 117 -12.14 -9.88 1.33
C ALA A 117 -13.63 -9.49 1.21
N ASP A 118 -14.52 -10.27 1.81
CA ASP A 118 -15.95 -9.97 1.88
C ASP A 118 -16.21 -8.65 2.64
N LEU A 119 -15.59 -8.50 3.82
CA LEU A 119 -15.67 -7.27 4.62
C LEU A 119 -15.15 -6.05 3.85
N LEU A 120 -13.98 -6.17 3.23
CA LEU A 120 -13.38 -5.11 2.41
C LEU A 120 -14.33 -4.71 1.27
N SER A 121 -14.91 -5.69 0.57
CA SER A 121 -15.88 -5.46 -0.51
C SER A 121 -17.11 -4.68 -0.02
N TYR A 122 -17.61 -4.96 1.19
CA TYR A 122 -18.70 -4.20 1.80
C TYR A 122 -18.28 -2.78 2.19
N LEU A 123 -17.10 -2.61 2.78
CA LEU A 123 -16.61 -1.28 3.21
C LEU A 123 -16.39 -0.33 2.03
N LYS A 124 -16.05 -0.86 0.87
CA LYS A 124 -15.86 -0.10 -0.38
C LYS A 124 -17.15 0.32 -1.07
N LYS A 125 -18.27 -0.33 -0.74
CA LYS A 125 -19.58 0.11 -1.24
C LYS A 125 -20.05 1.34 -0.49
N GLN A 126 -20.35 2.37 -1.25
CA GLN A 126 -21.01 3.59 -0.77
C GLN A 126 -22.50 3.34 -0.53
#